data_249d8ea5c2de9676a831c29aec7adcd0
#
_entry.id   249d8ea5c2de9676a831c29aec7adcd0
#
_cell.length_a   1.000
_cell.length_b   1.000
_cell.length_c   1.000
_cell.angle_alpha   90.00
_cell.angle_beta   90.00
_cell.angle_gamma   90.00
#
_symmetry.space_group_name_H-M   'P 1'
#
loop_
_entity.id
_entity.type
_entity.pdbx_description
1 polymer ?
#
loop_
_entity_poly.entity_id
_entity_poly.type
_entity_poly.pdbx_seq_one_letter_code
_entity_poly.pdbx_strand_id
1 'polypeptide(L)'
;MIIQNYGQNREINCTEAEQDIFHIIRSVCDDDNCDASHIELVRKSDSYVSAVMPSSQGYGDMDLARFKYTGRAKWIKIAPDFEKIPLNSTEDVAKMSEFICNGYRFNEPYL
;
A
#
# COMPACT_ATOMS: atom_id res chain seq x y z
N MET A 1 -12.60 11.46 -0.26
CA MET A 1 -12.79 10.49 -1.35
C MET A 1 -13.00 9.10 -0.79
N ILE A 2 -13.84 8.33 -1.42
CA ILE A 2 -14.12 6.95 -1.03
C ILE A 2 -13.69 6.04 -2.18
N ILE A 3 -12.94 4.99 -1.87
CA ILE A 3 -12.62 3.94 -2.83
C ILE A 3 -13.07 2.59 -2.31
N GLN A 4 -13.31 1.66 -3.23
CA GLN A 4 -13.72 0.32 -2.90
C GLN A 4 -12.53 -0.62 -2.92
N ASN A 5 -12.35 -1.39 -1.86
CA ASN A 5 -11.30 -2.39 -1.78
C ASN A 5 -11.60 -3.61 -2.65
N TYR A 6 -10.55 -4.22 -3.17
CA TYR A 6 -10.64 -5.44 -3.94
C TYR A 6 -11.10 -6.59 -3.06
N GLY A 7 -12.02 -7.37 -3.58
CA GLY A 7 -12.40 -8.64 -2.99
C GLY A 7 -13.20 -8.57 -1.69
N GLN A 8 -13.34 -7.42 -1.07
CA GLN A 8 -14.04 -7.28 0.20
C GLN A 8 -15.28 -6.42 0.14
N ASN A 9 -15.56 -5.80 -0.98
CA ASN A 9 -16.76 -5.00 -1.18
C ASN A 9 -17.02 -3.99 -0.05
N ARG A 10 -15.94 -3.39 0.48
CA ARG A 10 -16.04 -2.36 1.52
C ARG A 10 -15.44 -1.06 1.03
N GLU A 11 -15.98 0.02 1.53
CA GLU A 11 -15.54 1.37 1.19
C GLU A 11 -14.65 1.91 2.30
N ILE A 12 -13.68 2.74 1.91
CA ILE A 12 -12.86 3.50 2.85
C ILE A 12 -12.80 4.95 2.42
N ASN A 13 -12.73 5.84 3.41
CA ASN A 13 -12.46 7.24 3.15
C ASN A 13 -10.97 7.44 2.93
N CYS A 14 -10.60 8.10 1.83
CA CYS A 14 -9.22 8.45 1.56
C CYS A 14 -9.15 9.76 0.79
N THR A 15 -8.00 10.43 0.86
CA THR A 15 -7.74 11.61 0.07
C THR A 15 -7.36 11.23 -1.36
N GLU A 16 -7.42 12.19 -2.26
CA GLU A 16 -6.97 11.99 -3.65
C GLU A 16 -5.50 11.55 -3.68
N ALA A 17 -4.65 12.17 -2.88
CA ALA A 17 -3.23 11.82 -2.81
C ALA A 17 -3.03 10.38 -2.29
N GLU A 18 -3.77 9.97 -1.27
CA GLU A 18 -3.73 8.60 -0.78
C GLU A 18 -4.16 7.60 -1.85
N GLN A 19 -5.20 7.93 -2.61
CA GLN A 19 -5.66 7.11 -3.72
C GLN A 19 -4.60 7.00 -4.82
N ASP A 20 -3.96 8.12 -5.18
CA ASP A 20 -2.90 8.14 -6.18
C ASP A 20 -1.74 7.23 -5.78
N ILE A 21 -1.30 7.31 -4.53
CA ILE A 21 -0.22 6.45 -4.01
C ILE A 21 -0.63 4.97 -4.10
N PHE A 22 -1.85 4.65 -3.70
CA PHE A 22 -2.35 3.28 -3.78
C PHE A 22 -2.33 2.75 -5.21
N HIS A 23 -2.78 3.54 -6.17
CA HIS A 23 -2.74 3.16 -7.58
C HIS A 23 -1.31 2.97 -8.10
N ILE A 24 -0.37 3.81 -7.66
CA ILE A 24 1.04 3.65 -8.02
C ILE A 24 1.57 2.34 -7.49
N ILE A 25 1.29 2.02 -6.22
CA ILE A 25 1.73 0.75 -5.60
C ILE A 25 1.22 -0.45 -6.41
N ARG A 26 -0.05 -0.45 -6.76
CA ARG A 26 -0.65 -1.54 -7.54
C ARG A 26 -0.05 -1.62 -8.93
N SER A 27 0.17 -0.48 -9.57
CA SER A 27 0.73 -0.42 -10.91
C SER A 27 2.15 -0.98 -10.97
N VAL A 28 3.01 -0.61 -10.00
CA VAL A 28 4.38 -1.13 -9.98
C VAL A 28 4.42 -2.63 -9.69
N CYS A 29 3.47 -3.15 -8.91
CA CYS A 29 3.36 -4.58 -8.69
C CYS A 29 2.93 -5.30 -9.97
N ASP A 30 1.90 -4.80 -10.67
CA ASP A 30 1.45 -5.38 -11.93
C ASP A 30 2.57 -5.40 -12.98
N ASP A 31 3.33 -4.32 -13.09
CA ASP A 31 4.44 -4.21 -14.03
C ASP A 31 5.54 -5.25 -13.78
N ASP A 32 5.66 -5.70 -12.53
CA ASP A 32 6.67 -6.70 -12.13
C ASP A 32 6.07 -8.10 -11.94
N ASN A 33 4.90 -8.34 -12.51
CA ASN A 33 4.19 -9.63 -12.46
C ASN A 33 3.79 -10.06 -11.04
N CYS A 34 3.63 -9.11 -10.13
CA CYS A 34 3.04 -9.34 -8.82
C CYS A 34 1.54 -9.06 -8.91
N ASP A 35 0.72 -10.01 -8.51
CA ASP A 35 -0.74 -9.88 -8.68
C ASP A 35 -1.31 -8.80 -7.76
N ALA A 36 -1.62 -7.64 -8.34
CA ALA A 36 -2.15 -6.50 -7.60
C ALA A 36 -3.57 -6.74 -7.06
N SER A 37 -4.27 -7.77 -7.51
CA SER A 37 -5.58 -8.10 -6.98
C SER A 37 -5.55 -8.54 -5.52
N HIS A 38 -4.38 -8.92 -5.01
CA HIS A 38 -4.18 -9.25 -3.59
C HIS A 38 -3.98 -8.01 -2.72
N ILE A 39 -3.90 -6.82 -3.30
CA ILE A 39 -3.57 -5.59 -2.57
C ILE A 39 -4.83 -4.77 -2.33
N GLU A 40 -5.13 -4.49 -1.07
CA GLU A 40 -6.27 -3.68 -0.65
C GLU A 40 -5.80 -2.47 0.14
N LEU A 41 -6.62 -1.42 0.18
CA LEU A 41 -6.35 -0.22 0.96
C LEU A 41 -7.15 -0.25 2.24
N VAL A 42 -6.50 -0.03 3.38
CA VAL A 42 -7.12 -0.03 4.70
C VAL A 42 -6.74 1.25 5.43
N ARG A 43 -7.73 1.92 6.03
CA ARG A 43 -7.45 3.06 6.90
C ARG A 43 -6.99 2.57 8.27
N LYS A 44 -5.79 2.95 8.66
CA LYS A 44 -5.21 2.57 9.95
C LYS A 44 -5.52 3.60 11.05
N SER A 45 -5.52 4.87 10.68
CA SER A 45 -5.86 5.97 11.58
C SER A 45 -6.31 7.17 10.76
N ASP A 46 -6.68 8.26 11.44
CA ASP A 46 -7.06 9.49 10.76
C ASP A 46 -5.93 10.07 9.91
N SER A 47 -4.68 9.72 10.22
CA SER A 47 -3.52 10.32 9.56
C SER A 47 -2.88 9.44 8.49
N TYR A 48 -3.06 8.11 8.51
CA TYR A 48 -2.40 7.25 7.52
C TYR A 48 -3.23 6.03 7.14
N VAL A 49 -2.87 5.47 5.99
CA VAL A 49 -3.48 4.27 5.41
C VAL A 49 -2.41 3.22 5.14
N SER A 50 -2.84 2.00 4.86
CA SER A 50 -1.93 0.92 4.50
C SER A 50 -2.47 0.16 3.29
N ALA A 51 -1.58 -0.15 2.36
CA ALA A 51 -1.82 -1.16 1.35
C ALA A 51 -1.52 -2.51 1.99
N VAL A 52 -2.52 -3.36 2.08
CA VAL A 52 -2.41 -4.66 2.76
C VAL A 52 -2.65 -5.81 1.80
N MET A 53 -2.14 -6.98 2.17
CA MET A 53 -2.34 -8.24 1.46
C MET A 53 -3.03 -9.20 2.40
N PRO A 54 -4.38 -9.37 2.29
CA PRO A 54 -5.11 -10.27 3.17
C PRO A 54 -4.68 -11.73 2.94
N SER A 55 -4.35 -12.41 4.03
CA SER A 55 -3.92 -13.81 3.97
C SER A 55 -5.11 -14.76 4.01
N SER A 56 -5.11 -15.77 3.13
CA SER A 56 -6.07 -16.88 3.20
C SER A 56 -5.63 -17.98 4.17
N GLN A 57 -4.41 -17.87 4.71
CA GLN A 57 -3.83 -18.86 5.60
C GLN A 57 -3.96 -18.51 7.09
N GLY A 58 -4.68 -17.44 7.42
CA GLY A 58 -4.93 -17.06 8.81
C GLY A 58 -3.97 -16.02 9.39
N TYR A 59 -3.08 -15.46 8.59
CA TYR A 59 -2.15 -14.41 9.04
C TYR A 59 -2.78 -13.02 9.11
N GLY A 60 -4.05 -12.87 8.71
CA GLY A 60 -4.73 -11.59 8.70
C GLY A 60 -4.28 -10.69 7.55
N ASP A 61 -4.45 -9.39 7.74
CA ASP A 61 -4.00 -8.40 6.75
C ASP A 61 -2.51 -8.11 6.94
N MET A 62 -1.71 -8.51 5.95
CA MET A 62 -0.26 -8.27 5.99
C MET A 62 0.03 -6.92 5.36
N ASP A 63 0.66 -6.01 6.11
CA ASP A 63 1.01 -4.70 5.57
C ASP A 63 2.09 -4.83 4.49
N LEU A 64 1.81 -4.29 3.31
CA LEU A 64 2.80 -4.13 2.25
C LEU A 64 3.46 -2.76 2.36
N ALA A 65 2.67 -1.72 2.48
CA ALA A 65 3.16 -0.35 2.60
C ALA A 65 2.18 0.50 3.40
N ARG A 66 2.69 1.14 4.44
CA ARG A 66 1.95 2.15 5.20
C ARG A 66 2.38 3.52 4.70
N PHE A 67 1.43 4.43 4.50
CA PHE A 67 1.80 5.75 4.02
C PHE A 67 0.88 6.84 4.54
N LYS A 68 1.50 8.02 4.72
CA LYS A 68 0.84 9.24 5.14
C LYS A 68 1.12 10.32 4.10
N TYR A 69 0.08 10.98 3.65
CA TYR A 69 0.21 12.10 2.72
C TYR A 69 -0.72 13.24 3.11
N THR A 70 -0.76 13.53 4.42
CA THR A 70 -1.54 14.64 4.99
C THR A 70 -0.63 15.47 5.88
N GLY A 71 -0.87 16.78 5.91
CA GLY A 71 -0.05 17.67 6.71
C GLY A 71 1.36 17.81 6.17
N ARG A 72 2.32 18.06 7.07
CA ARG A 72 3.72 18.33 6.71
C ARG A 72 4.58 17.08 6.67
N ALA A 73 4.27 16.11 7.51
CA ALA A 73 5.07 14.89 7.61
C ALA A 73 4.50 13.82 6.66
N LYS A 74 4.99 13.80 5.44
CA LYS A 74 4.59 12.84 4.41
C LYS A 74 5.63 11.75 4.29
N TRP A 75 5.19 10.48 4.37
CA TRP A 75 6.13 9.36 4.40
C TRP A 75 5.49 8.07 3.90
N ILE A 76 6.36 7.10 3.59
CA ILE A 76 5.99 5.72 3.31
C ILE A 76 6.90 4.77 4.07
N LYS A 77 6.34 3.63 4.51
CA LYS A 77 7.06 2.53 5.17
C LYS A 77 6.69 1.24 4.44
N ILE A 78 7.68 0.54 3.90
CA ILE A 78 7.48 -0.62 3.04
C ILE A 78 8.00 -1.89 3.72
N ALA A 79 7.23 -2.99 3.63
CA ALA A 79 7.65 -4.29 4.15
C ALA A 79 8.95 -4.74 3.46
N PRO A 80 9.80 -5.54 4.12
CA PRO A 80 9.66 -6.04 5.48
C PRO A 80 10.20 -5.12 6.58
N ASP A 81 11.00 -4.12 6.21
CA ASP A 81 11.74 -3.32 7.19
C ASP A 81 10.92 -2.18 7.79
N PHE A 82 9.95 -1.67 7.05
CA PHE A 82 9.11 -0.55 7.45
C PHE A 82 9.90 0.69 7.89
N GLU A 83 11.05 0.89 7.25
CA GLU A 83 11.85 2.10 7.47
C GLU A 83 11.10 3.31 6.91
N LYS A 84 11.10 4.39 7.67
CA LYS A 84 10.38 5.60 7.28
C LYS A 84 11.11 6.35 6.18
N ILE A 85 10.46 6.47 5.02
CA ILE A 85 11.01 7.16 3.86
C ILE A 85 10.16 8.43 3.62
N PRO A 86 10.76 9.62 3.66
CA PRO A 86 10.00 10.86 3.42
C PRO A 86 9.57 10.96 1.96
N LEU A 87 8.40 11.56 1.74
CA LEU A 87 7.84 11.80 0.40
C LEU A 87 7.76 13.30 0.13
N ASN A 88 8.21 13.72 -1.04
CA ASN A 88 8.05 15.09 -1.53
C ASN A 88 6.87 15.19 -2.50
N SER A 89 6.55 14.09 -3.20
CA SER A 89 5.42 14.00 -4.09
C SER A 89 4.86 12.57 -4.09
N THR A 90 3.64 12.40 -4.58
CA THR A 90 3.06 11.07 -4.74
C THR A 90 3.85 10.23 -5.75
N GLU A 91 4.44 10.88 -6.74
CA GLU A 91 5.24 10.22 -7.78
C GLU A 91 6.54 9.61 -7.25
N ASP A 92 7.03 10.08 -6.10
CA ASP A 92 8.21 9.48 -5.47
C ASP A 92 8.02 8.00 -5.18
N VAL A 93 6.78 7.58 -4.98
CA VAL A 93 6.45 6.16 -4.70
C VAL A 93 6.81 5.28 -5.90
N ALA A 94 6.63 5.77 -7.12
CA ALA A 94 7.00 5.01 -8.33
C ALA A 94 8.51 4.72 -8.40
N LYS A 95 9.33 5.58 -7.80
CA LYS A 95 10.79 5.38 -7.75
C LYS A 95 11.21 4.30 -6.76
N MET A 96 10.26 3.82 -5.94
CA MET A 96 10.49 2.80 -4.93
C MET A 96 9.97 1.42 -5.38
N SER A 97 9.81 1.22 -6.69
CA SER A 97 9.21 0.00 -7.24
C SER A 97 9.94 -1.27 -6.78
N GLU A 98 11.27 -1.24 -6.73
CA GLU A 98 12.06 -2.38 -6.26
C GLU A 98 11.72 -2.75 -4.81
N PHE A 99 11.65 -1.75 -3.93
CA PHE A 99 11.29 -1.98 -2.52
C PHE A 99 9.87 -2.53 -2.39
N ILE A 100 8.93 -1.97 -3.15
CA ILE A 100 7.53 -2.41 -3.11
C ILE A 100 7.40 -3.85 -3.60
N CYS A 101 8.05 -4.20 -4.70
CA CYS A 101 8.00 -5.55 -5.24
C CYS A 101 8.68 -6.55 -4.32
N ASN A 102 9.80 -6.18 -3.68
CA ASN A 102 10.44 -7.02 -2.68
C ASN A 102 9.54 -7.24 -1.47
N GLY A 103 8.83 -6.20 -1.02
CA GLY A 103 7.85 -6.31 0.07
C GLY A 103 6.70 -7.25 -0.28
N TYR A 104 6.20 -7.15 -1.51
CA TYR A 104 5.17 -8.07 -1.99
C TYR A 104 5.65 -9.52 -1.93
N ARG A 105 6.84 -9.80 -2.45
CA ARG A 105 7.42 -11.14 -2.47
C ARG A 105 7.72 -11.67 -1.07
N PHE A 106 8.05 -10.79 -0.14
CA PHE A 106 8.22 -11.17 1.26
C PHE A 106 6.90 -11.68 1.86
N ASN A 107 5.78 -11.05 1.52
CA ASN A 107 4.46 -11.43 2.03
C ASN A 107 3.82 -12.57 1.25
N GLU A 108 4.19 -12.77 -0.01
CA GLU A 108 3.53 -13.69 -0.92
C GLU A 108 3.40 -15.13 -0.40
N PRO A 109 4.41 -15.72 0.25
CA PRO A 109 4.28 -17.08 0.78
C PRO A 109 3.18 -17.26 1.82
N TYR A 110 2.71 -16.18 2.41
CA TYR A 110 1.70 -16.17 3.48
C TYR A 110 0.29 -15.81 2.98
N LEU A 111 0.13 -15.62 1.69
CA LEU A 111 -1.18 -15.31 1.08
C LEU A 111 -2.20 -16.44 1.21
#